data_a4526218510208d0a1c91514db9a7758
#
_entry.id   a4526218510208d0a1c91514db9a7758
#
_cell.length_a   1.000
_cell.length_b   1.000
_cell.length_c   1.000
_cell.angle_alpha   90.00
_cell.angle_beta   90.00
_cell.angle_gamma   90.00
#
_symmetry.space_group_name_H-M   'P 1'
#
loop_
_entity.id
_entity.type
_entity.pdbx_description
1 polymer ?
#
loop_
_entity_poly.entity_id
_entity_poly.type
_entity_poly.pdbx_seq_one_letter_code
_entity_poly.pdbx_strand_id
1 'polypeptide(L)'
;MQWKIKQRKRNYDGHFKVDQLVVEHELFAGGFSKALTREQVSRQNAVAVLPYDPIRDEVVLVEQFRVGAVGDENPWLMEIIAGLVEEGEDYEEVAHREALEEANCKLEDLQHVASFFPTPGGFSELSHVYIGKTDSAGLEGLCGLEEEGEDIRVHVVPSATAIEMLHQGKLRSAIPMIAMYNFIQLKDELQKKWSN
;
A
#
# COMPACT_ATOMS: atom_id res chain seq x y z
N MET A 1 25.74 -5.64 10.03
CA MET A 1 26.44 -5.32 8.77
C MET A 1 26.37 -3.82 8.54
N GLN A 2 27.41 -3.22 7.99
CA GLN A 2 27.53 -1.77 7.78
C GLN A 2 27.48 -1.45 6.28
N TRP A 3 27.03 -0.25 5.98
CA TRP A 3 27.03 0.32 4.64
C TRP A 3 27.30 1.82 4.71
N LYS A 4 27.72 2.41 3.60
CA LYS A 4 27.95 3.86 3.48
C LYS A 4 27.67 4.34 2.08
N ILE A 5 27.07 5.54 1.99
CA ILE A 5 26.91 6.28 0.73
C ILE A 5 28.12 7.19 0.59
N LYS A 6 28.91 6.98 -0.46
CA LYS A 6 30.07 7.82 -0.81
C LYS A 6 29.65 9.06 -1.58
N GLN A 7 28.63 8.91 -2.43
CA GLN A 7 28.14 9.98 -3.28
C GLN A 7 26.66 9.75 -3.58
N ARG A 8 25.90 10.85 -3.63
CA ARG A 8 24.52 10.91 -4.14
C ARG A 8 24.43 12.01 -5.17
N LYS A 9 23.82 11.74 -6.31
CA LYS A 9 23.54 12.70 -7.37
C LYS A 9 22.13 12.50 -7.87
N ARG A 10 21.30 13.55 -7.86
CA ARG A 10 19.98 13.55 -8.49
C ARG A 10 20.15 13.56 -10.01
N ASN A 11 19.65 12.52 -10.70
CA ASN A 11 19.67 12.40 -12.15
C ASN A 11 18.34 12.80 -12.80
N TYR A 12 17.22 12.60 -12.09
CA TYR A 12 15.88 13.01 -12.54
C TYR A 12 15.06 13.52 -11.34
N ASP A 13 14.35 14.63 -11.54
CA ASP A 13 13.57 15.30 -10.50
C ASP A 13 12.18 15.68 -11.05
N GLY A 14 11.36 14.67 -11.32
CA GLY A 14 9.96 14.79 -11.71
C GLY A 14 9.05 14.27 -10.60
N HIS A 15 7.90 13.69 -10.97
CA HIS A 15 7.02 13.00 -10.03
C HIS A 15 7.78 11.91 -9.27
N PHE A 16 8.53 11.06 -9.97
CA PHE A 16 9.56 10.23 -9.34
C PHE A 16 10.89 10.98 -9.28
N LYS A 17 11.65 10.73 -8.23
CA LYS A 17 13.00 11.26 -8.06
C LYS A 17 13.99 10.11 -8.23
N VAL A 18 14.94 10.23 -9.18
CA VAL A 18 15.92 9.18 -9.42
C VAL A 18 17.31 9.68 -9.02
N ASP A 19 17.88 9.01 -8.03
CA ASP A 19 19.21 9.28 -7.51
C ASP A 19 20.22 8.22 -8.00
N GLN A 20 21.38 8.65 -8.43
CA GLN A 20 22.55 7.79 -8.58
C GLN A 20 23.32 7.80 -7.26
N LEU A 21 23.53 6.63 -6.68
CA LEU A 21 24.26 6.41 -5.46
C LEU A 21 25.58 5.69 -5.75
N VAL A 22 26.67 6.12 -5.12
CA VAL A 22 27.89 5.32 -5.00
C VAL A 22 27.95 4.78 -3.59
N VAL A 23 27.84 3.47 -3.43
CA VAL A 23 27.72 2.79 -2.14
C VAL A 23 28.80 1.74 -1.93
N GLU A 24 29.18 1.52 -0.69
CA GLU A 24 29.98 0.38 -0.23
C GLU A 24 29.24 -0.30 0.92
N HIS A 25 29.31 -1.62 1.01
CA HIS A 25 28.72 -2.39 2.10
C HIS A 25 29.63 -3.54 2.53
N GLU A 26 29.44 -4.03 3.74
CA GLU A 26 30.11 -5.22 4.23
C GLU A 26 29.74 -6.45 3.40
N LEU A 27 30.72 -7.31 3.17
CA LEU A 27 30.56 -8.59 2.47
C LEU A 27 30.34 -9.71 3.48
N PHE A 28 29.54 -10.70 3.15
CA PHE A 28 29.34 -11.89 3.99
C PHE A 28 30.66 -12.66 4.26
N ALA A 29 31.63 -12.58 3.33
CA ALA A 29 32.96 -13.17 3.47
C ALA A 29 33.93 -12.29 4.30
N GLY A 30 33.46 -11.17 4.82
CA GLY A 30 34.26 -10.17 5.55
C GLY A 30 34.83 -9.08 4.62
N GLY A 31 35.17 -7.94 5.24
CA GLY A 31 35.61 -6.75 4.52
C GLY A 31 34.47 -5.98 3.86
N PHE A 32 34.82 -4.97 3.06
CA PHE A 32 33.86 -4.14 2.31
C PHE A 32 33.90 -4.43 0.81
N SER A 33 32.76 -4.21 0.17
CA SER A 33 32.67 -4.22 -1.29
C SER A 33 33.53 -3.10 -1.89
N LYS A 34 33.90 -3.23 -3.17
CA LYS A 34 34.31 -2.06 -3.96
C LYS A 34 33.15 -1.06 -4.03
N ALA A 35 33.46 0.19 -4.41
CA ALA A 35 32.45 1.18 -4.69
C ALA A 35 31.53 0.71 -5.84
N LEU A 36 30.22 0.66 -5.57
CA LEU A 36 29.18 0.19 -6.48
C LEU A 36 28.30 1.38 -6.84
N THR A 37 28.11 1.62 -8.12
CA THR A 37 27.11 2.59 -8.59
C THR A 37 25.75 1.91 -8.70
N ARG A 38 24.73 2.54 -8.13
CA ARG A 38 23.34 2.09 -8.17
C ARG A 38 22.41 3.25 -8.45
N GLU A 39 21.26 2.96 -9.03
CA GLU A 39 20.16 3.92 -9.17
C GLU A 39 19.08 3.58 -8.16
N GLN A 40 18.50 4.62 -7.58
CA GLN A 40 17.41 4.52 -6.62
C GLN A 40 16.30 5.48 -7.03
N VAL A 41 15.08 4.96 -7.16
CA VAL A 41 13.88 5.79 -7.18
C VAL A 41 13.58 6.15 -5.72
N SER A 42 13.79 7.43 -5.41
CA SER A 42 13.52 7.97 -4.07
C SER A 42 12.05 8.36 -3.98
N ARG A 43 11.32 7.73 -3.07
CA ARG A 43 9.89 7.96 -2.85
C ARG A 43 9.59 7.98 -1.35
N GLN A 44 8.53 8.71 -0.99
CA GLN A 44 7.94 8.70 0.35
C GLN A 44 7.45 7.30 0.72
N ASN A 45 7.29 7.06 2.01
CA ASN A 45 6.60 5.87 2.50
C ASN A 45 5.13 5.92 2.10
N ALA A 46 4.49 4.75 2.08
CA ALA A 46 3.08 4.62 1.80
C ALA A 46 2.36 3.95 2.98
N VAL A 47 1.11 4.33 3.17
CA VAL A 47 0.17 3.64 4.06
C VAL A 47 -0.92 3.05 3.20
N ALA A 48 -1.34 1.84 3.53
CA ALA A 48 -2.50 1.22 2.92
C ALA A 48 -3.41 0.60 3.98
N VAL A 49 -4.70 0.65 3.76
CA VAL A 49 -5.68 0.08 4.68
C VAL A 49 -6.75 -0.72 3.93
N LEU A 50 -7.04 -1.90 4.46
CA LEU A 50 -8.17 -2.73 4.09
C LEU A 50 -9.29 -2.50 5.10
N PRO A 51 -10.34 -1.71 4.78
CA PRO A 51 -11.48 -1.58 5.67
C PRO A 51 -12.28 -2.88 5.72
N TYR A 52 -12.66 -3.28 6.93
CA TYR A 52 -13.43 -4.47 7.21
C TYR A 52 -14.62 -4.15 8.13
N ASP A 53 -15.80 -4.53 7.70
CA ASP A 53 -17.02 -4.52 8.52
C ASP A 53 -17.21 -5.92 9.16
N PRO A 54 -16.99 -6.04 10.48
CA PRO A 54 -17.09 -7.32 11.16
C PRO A 54 -18.54 -7.81 11.34
N ILE A 55 -19.53 -6.89 11.22
CA ILE A 55 -20.95 -7.21 11.41
C ILE A 55 -21.55 -7.78 10.13
N ARG A 56 -21.24 -7.16 8.96
CA ARG A 56 -21.70 -7.62 7.65
C ARG A 56 -20.77 -8.65 7.02
N ASP A 57 -19.59 -8.82 7.59
CA ASP A 57 -18.49 -9.64 7.06
C ASP A 57 -18.09 -9.21 5.63
N GLU A 58 -17.91 -7.91 5.47
CA GLU A 58 -17.59 -7.26 4.20
C GLU A 58 -16.26 -6.49 4.27
N VAL A 59 -15.57 -6.37 3.13
CA VAL A 59 -14.40 -5.52 2.98
C VAL A 59 -14.65 -4.46 1.90
N VAL A 60 -13.96 -3.33 2.04
CA VAL A 60 -14.00 -2.25 1.05
C VAL A 60 -12.74 -2.32 0.21
N LEU A 61 -12.93 -2.42 -1.10
CA LEU A 61 -11.88 -2.38 -2.12
C LEU A 61 -12.08 -1.16 -3.02
N VAL A 62 -11.02 -0.73 -3.67
CA VAL A 62 -11.05 0.37 -4.64
C VAL A 62 -10.55 -0.11 -5.99
N GLU A 63 -11.13 0.42 -7.06
CA GLU A 63 -10.69 0.16 -8.43
C GLU A 63 -10.28 1.47 -9.08
N GLN A 64 -9.05 1.56 -9.58
CA GLN A 64 -8.54 2.77 -10.20
C GLN A 64 -7.52 2.48 -11.30
N PHE A 65 -7.33 3.46 -12.19
CA PHE A 65 -6.32 3.40 -13.25
C PHE A 65 -4.92 3.49 -12.69
N ARG A 66 -4.04 2.57 -13.09
CA ARG A 66 -2.63 2.58 -12.71
C ARG A 66 -1.72 2.62 -13.94
N VAL A 67 -1.02 3.73 -14.10
CA VAL A 67 -0.08 3.93 -15.23
C VAL A 67 0.98 2.83 -15.31
N GLY A 68 1.37 2.23 -14.19
CA GLY A 68 2.31 1.10 -14.15
C GLY A 68 1.78 -0.19 -14.79
N ALA A 69 0.46 -0.29 -14.98
CA ALA A 69 -0.20 -1.41 -15.64
C ALA A 69 -0.54 -1.13 -17.11
N VAL A 70 -0.16 0.04 -17.64
CA VAL A 70 -0.36 0.38 -19.07
C VAL A 70 0.45 -0.58 -19.94
N GLY A 71 -0.22 -1.23 -20.89
CA GLY A 71 0.36 -2.30 -21.72
C GLY A 71 -0.14 -3.69 -21.37
N ASP A 72 -0.83 -3.85 -20.25
CA ASP A 72 -1.63 -5.03 -19.92
C ASP A 72 -3.06 -4.90 -20.50
N GLU A 73 -3.84 -5.99 -20.45
CA GLU A 73 -5.24 -6.00 -20.94
C GLU A 73 -6.13 -4.99 -20.21
N ASN A 74 -5.92 -4.84 -18.90
CA ASN A 74 -6.69 -3.94 -18.05
C ASN A 74 -5.81 -3.18 -17.06
N PRO A 75 -5.55 -1.88 -17.25
CA PRO A 75 -4.80 -1.05 -16.33
C PRO A 75 -5.63 -0.53 -15.13
N TRP A 76 -6.93 -0.79 -15.05
CA TRP A 76 -7.73 -0.56 -13.84
C TRP A 76 -7.53 -1.73 -12.89
N LEU A 77 -6.92 -1.45 -11.76
CA LEU A 77 -6.57 -2.49 -10.78
C LEU A 77 -7.51 -2.45 -9.60
N MET A 78 -7.90 -3.65 -9.12
CA MET A 78 -8.57 -3.81 -7.85
C MET A 78 -7.53 -3.78 -6.73
N GLU A 79 -7.67 -2.82 -5.83
CA GLU A 79 -6.71 -2.52 -4.78
C GLU A 79 -7.39 -2.28 -3.44
N ILE A 80 -6.61 -1.96 -2.41
CA ILE A 80 -7.08 -1.39 -1.16
C ILE A 80 -6.72 0.08 -1.12
N ILE A 81 -7.35 0.84 -0.25
CA ILE A 81 -7.10 2.26 -0.02
C ILE A 81 -5.62 2.48 0.32
N ALA A 82 -4.97 3.46 -0.31
CA ALA A 82 -3.55 3.72 -0.05
C ALA A 82 -3.11 5.12 -0.46
N GLY A 83 -2.32 5.77 0.40
CA GLY A 83 -1.73 7.08 0.11
C GLY A 83 -0.29 7.21 0.55
N LEU A 84 0.34 8.29 0.12
CA LEU A 84 1.70 8.65 0.49
C LEU A 84 1.72 9.38 1.83
N VAL A 85 2.75 9.12 2.61
CA VAL A 85 2.99 9.76 3.90
C VAL A 85 3.90 10.96 3.70
N GLU A 86 3.43 12.14 4.05
CA GLU A 86 4.25 13.34 4.03
C GLU A 86 5.21 13.40 5.23
N GLU A 87 6.20 14.28 5.16
CA GLU A 87 7.20 14.39 6.22
C GLU A 87 6.56 14.87 7.52
N GLY A 88 6.63 14.01 8.56
CA GLY A 88 6.10 14.30 9.89
C GLY A 88 4.67 13.84 10.13
N GLU A 89 3.98 13.26 9.14
CA GLU A 89 2.66 12.66 9.34
C GLU A 89 2.76 11.32 10.10
N ASP A 90 1.75 11.06 10.90
CA ASP A 90 1.54 9.77 11.55
C ASP A 90 0.86 8.78 10.57
N TYR A 91 1.33 7.52 10.56
CA TYR A 91 0.82 6.51 9.63
C TYR A 91 -0.67 6.18 9.82
N GLU A 92 -1.16 6.19 11.06
CA GLU A 92 -2.57 5.89 11.35
C GLU A 92 -3.46 7.08 10.94
N GLU A 93 -2.98 8.32 11.15
CA GLU A 93 -3.69 9.52 10.69
C GLU A 93 -3.80 9.53 9.15
N VAL A 94 -2.74 9.16 8.43
CA VAL A 94 -2.79 9.01 6.96
C VAL A 94 -3.78 7.91 6.55
N ALA A 95 -3.82 6.76 7.22
CA ALA A 95 -4.79 5.71 6.93
C ALA A 95 -6.25 6.21 7.08
N HIS A 96 -6.53 7.01 8.10
CA HIS A 96 -7.84 7.61 8.30
C HIS A 96 -8.19 8.65 7.23
N ARG A 97 -7.24 9.50 6.86
CA ARG A 97 -7.40 10.54 5.83
C ARG A 97 -7.70 9.91 4.48
N GLU A 98 -6.85 8.98 4.03
CA GLU A 98 -7.01 8.30 2.73
C GLU A 98 -8.31 7.49 2.65
N ALA A 99 -8.73 6.86 3.75
CA ALA A 99 -10.01 6.14 3.77
C ALA A 99 -11.21 7.06 3.54
N LEU A 100 -11.14 8.29 4.03
CA LEU A 100 -12.17 9.30 3.77
C LEU A 100 -12.11 9.84 2.35
N GLU A 101 -10.93 10.12 1.81
CA GLU A 101 -10.73 10.71 0.49
C GLU A 101 -11.05 9.71 -0.63
N GLU A 102 -10.50 8.49 -0.58
CA GLU A 102 -10.66 7.49 -1.63
C GLU A 102 -11.98 6.69 -1.57
N ALA A 103 -12.63 6.60 -0.40
CA ALA A 103 -13.81 5.73 -0.24
C ALA A 103 -14.94 6.33 0.62
N ASN A 104 -14.82 7.57 1.09
CA ASN A 104 -15.73 8.15 2.10
C ASN A 104 -15.92 7.21 3.31
N CYS A 105 -14.89 6.44 3.63
CA CYS A 105 -14.90 5.35 4.61
C CYS A 105 -14.35 5.85 5.95
N LYS A 106 -15.18 5.83 7.00
CA LYS A 106 -14.75 6.18 8.34
C LYS A 106 -14.23 4.95 9.07
N LEU A 107 -12.96 4.98 9.45
CA LEU A 107 -12.35 3.93 10.26
C LEU A 107 -12.56 4.21 11.76
N GLU A 108 -12.80 3.15 12.55
CA GLU A 108 -13.01 3.24 14.00
C GLU A 108 -11.80 2.74 14.80
N ASP A 109 -11.15 1.68 14.33
CA ASP A 109 -9.97 1.06 14.94
C ASP A 109 -9.05 0.55 13.82
N LEU A 110 -7.75 0.48 14.08
CA LEU A 110 -6.73 0.04 13.14
C LEU A 110 -5.92 -1.11 13.73
N GLN A 111 -5.60 -2.08 12.89
CA GLN A 111 -4.68 -3.16 13.19
C GLN A 111 -3.54 -3.14 12.16
N HIS A 112 -2.34 -2.74 12.58
CA HIS A 112 -1.16 -2.88 11.73
C HIS A 112 -0.86 -4.36 11.48
N VAL A 113 -0.60 -4.73 10.22
CA VAL A 113 -0.41 -6.13 9.84
C VAL A 113 0.90 -6.38 9.11
N ALA A 114 1.47 -5.41 8.43
CA ALA A 114 2.74 -5.57 7.72
C ALA A 114 3.43 -4.23 7.45
N SER A 115 4.78 -4.28 7.42
CA SER A 115 5.61 -3.23 6.81
C SER A 115 6.62 -3.89 5.90
N PHE A 116 6.69 -3.47 4.64
CA PHE A 116 7.55 -4.11 3.65
C PHE A 116 7.99 -3.14 2.55
N PHE A 117 9.09 -3.48 1.91
CA PHE A 117 9.54 -2.79 0.70
C PHE A 117 8.95 -3.49 -0.53
N PRO A 118 8.11 -2.85 -1.36
CA PRO A 118 7.52 -3.47 -2.54
C PRO A 118 8.57 -3.93 -3.56
N THR A 119 9.62 -3.12 -3.74
CA THR A 119 10.70 -3.44 -4.70
C THR A 119 12.06 -2.86 -4.26
N PRO A 120 12.69 -3.44 -3.21
CA PRO A 120 13.90 -2.88 -2.58
C PRO A 120 15.15 -2.92 -3.46
N GLY A 121 15.08 -3.55 -4.62
CA GLY A 121 16.17 -3.53 -5.59
C GLY A 121 16.43 -2.16 -6.21
N GLY A 122 15.46 -1.25 -6.15
CA GLY A 122 15.60 0.08 -6.75
C GLY A 122 14.74 1.17 -6.16
N PHE A 123 13.72 0.86 -5.37
CA PHE A 123 12.83 1.84 -4.74
C PHE A 123 13.09 1.96 -3.25
N SER A 124 12.93 3.17 -2.71
CA SER A 124 13.10 3.43 -1.28
C SER A 124 11.78 3.38 -0.49
N GLU A 125 10.64 3.26 -1.16
CA GLU A 125 9.32 3.22 -0.53
C GLU A 125 9.21 2.05 0.46
N LEU A 126 8.83 2.36 1.70
CA LEU A 126 8.38 1.39 2.70
C LEU A 126 6.87 1.53 2.82
N SER A 127 6.14 0.45 2.59
CA SER A 127 4.67 0.42 2.67
C SER A 127 4.25 -0.16 4.02
N HIS A 128 3.34 0.55 4.73
CA HIS A 128 2.73 0.13 5.99
C HIS A 128 1.29 -0.27 5.72
N VAL A 129 0.90 -1.48 6.11
CA VAL A 129 -0.43 -2.04 5.82
C VAL A 129 -1.20 -2.25 7.11
N TYR A 130 -2.45 -1.79 7.08
CA TYR A 130 -3.41 -1.92 8.16
C TYR A 130 -4.67 -2.65 7.70
N ILE A 131 -5.40 -3.23 8.65
CA ILE A 131 -6.82 -3.58 8.52
C ILE A 131 -7.56 -2.59 9.41
N GLY A 132 -8.62 -1.96 8.88
CA GLY A 132 -9.37 -0.94 9.61
C GLY A 132 -10.81 -1.38 9.87
N LYS A 133 -11.31 -1.23 11.11
CA LYS A 133 -12.73 -1.45 11.42
C LYS A 133 -13.57 -0.34 10.80
N THR A 134 -14.66 -0.70 10.12
CA THR A 134 -15.63 0.25 9.55
C THR A 134 -17.05 -0.29 9.59
N ASP A 135 -18.03 0.59 9.33
CA ASP A 135 -19.38 0.24 8.87
C ASP A 135 -19.42 0.41 7.35
N SER A 136 -19.61 -0.69 6.61
CA SER A 136 -19.57 -0.71 5.14
C SER A 136 -20.85 -0.18 4.48
N ALA A 137 -21.89 0.11 5.25
CA ALA A 137 -23.19 0.51 4.71
C ALA A 137 -23.10 1.80 3.88
N GLY A 138 -23.44 1.68 2.59
CA GLY A 138 -23.56 2.82 1.69
C GLY A 138 -22.24 3.40 1.16
N LEU A 139 -21.13 2.67 1.30
CA LEU A 139 -19.81 3.10 0.82
C LEU A 139 -19.56 2.87 -0.68
N GLU A 140 -20.49 2.23 -1.40
CA GLU A 140 -20.33 2.02 -2.86
C GLU A 140 -20.48 3.32 -3.63
N GLY A 141 -19.70 3.48 -4.73
CA GLY A 141 -19.82 4.63 -5.62
C GLY A 141 -18.50 5.09 -6.22
N LEU A 142 -18.48 6.33 -6.65
CA LEU A 142 -17.31 6.99 -7.20
C LEU A 142 -16.77 7.99 -6.17
N CYS A 143 -15.47 7.94 -5.95
CA CYS A 143 -14.73 8.77 -5.00
C CYS A 143 -13.40 9.21 -5.61
N GLY A 144 -12.54 9.78 -4.80
CA GLY A 144 -11.23 10.34 -5.18
C GLY A 144 -11.27 11.85 -5.30
N LEU A 145 -10.11 12.46 -5.29
CA LEU A 145 -9.93 13.91 -5.36
C LEU A 145 -9.72 14.34 -6.82
N GLU A 146 -10.65 15.13 -7.36
CA GLU A 146 -10.55 15.67 -8.74
C GLU A 146 -9.27 16.50 -8.92
N GLU A 147 -8.82 17.19 -7.89
CA GLU A 147 -7.60 18.01 -7.90
C GLU A 147 -6.33 17.17 -8.09
N GLU A 148 -6.37 15.90 -7.67
CA GLU A 148 -5.29 14.92 -7.84
C GLU A 148 -5.46 14.06 -9.10
N GLY A 149 -6.55 14.26 -9.84
CA GLY A 149 -6.90 13.50 -11.03
C GLY A 149 -7.32 12.07 -10.72
N GLU A 150 -7.87 11.84 -9.53
CA GLU A 150 -8.34 10.53 -9.10
C GLU A 150 -9.77 10.25 -9.57
N ASP A 151 -9.96 9.08 -10.14
CA ASP A 151 -11.24 8.49 -10.52
C ASP A 151 -11.29 7.08 -9.93
N ILE A 152 -11.87 6.99 -8.74
CA ILE A 152 -11.85 5.78 -7.90
C ILE A 152 -13.26 5.22 -7.78
N ARG A 153 -13.40 3.94 -8.10
CA ARG A 153 -14.65 3.20 -7.85
C ARG A 153 -14.51 2.37 -6.59
N VAL A 154 -15.42 2.60 -5.64
CA VAL A 154 -15.49 1.86 -4.39
C VAL A 154 -16.37 0.63 -4.55
N HIS A 155 -15.88 -0.50 -4.08
CA HIS A 155 -16.55 -1.78 -4.08
C HIS A 155 -16.66 -2.31 -2.64
N VAL A 156 -17.88 -2.52 -2.18
CA VAL A 156 -18.15 -3.27 -0.94
C VAL A 156 -18.43 -4.72 -1.33
N VAL A 157 -17.61 -5.64 -0.84
CA VAL A 157 -17.73 -7.05 -1.20
C VAL A 157 -17.71 -7.96 0.03
N PRO A 158 -18.46 -9.05 0.05
CA PRO A 158 -18.34 -10.06 1.09
C PRO A 158 -16.88 -10.52 1.24
N SER A 159 -16.40 -10.68 2.45
CA SER A 159 -15.03 -11.08 2.74
C SER A 159 -14.64 -12.39 2.02
N ALA A 160 -15.56 -13.34 1.95
CA ALA A 160 -15.36 -14.58 1.20
C ALA A 160 -15.12 -14.34 -0.30
N THR A 161 -15.84 -13.37 -0.90
CA THR A 161 -15.64 -12.97 -2.30
C THR A 161 -14.26 -12.35 -2.51
N ALA A 162 -13.81 -11.45 -1.62
CA ALA A 162 -12.48 -10.85 -1.69
C ALA A 162 -11.36 -11.91 -1.58
N ILE A 163 -11.55 -12.91 -0.71
CA ILE A 163 -10.64 -14.06 -0.59
C ILE A 163 -10.61 -14.87 -1.91
N GLU A 164 -11.75 -15.09 -2.52
CA GLU A 164 -11.81 -15.78 -3.81
C GLU A 164 -11.13 -14.96 -4.91
N MET A 165 -11.32 -13.63 -4.93
CA MET A 165 -10.64 -12.72 -5.86
C MET A 165 -9.11 -12.82 -5.74
N LEU A 166 -8.58 -12.91 -4.51
CA LEU A 166 -7.16 -13.14 -4.27
C LEU A 166 -6.69 -14.46 -4.91
N HIS A 167 -7.40 -15.56 -4.64
CA HIS A 167 -7.04 -16.90 -5.16
C HIS A 167 -7.17 -16.99 -6.69
N GLN A 168 -8.06 -16.23 -7.29
CA GLN A 168 -8.24 -16.15 -8.74
C GLN A 168 -7.24 -15.19 -9.42
N GLY A 169 -6.34 -14.53 -8.66
CA GLY A 169 -5.36 -13.58 -9.20
C GLY A 169 -5.97 -12.28 -9.70
N LYS A 170 -7.14 -11.88 -9.18
CA LYS A 170 -7.78 -10.60 -9.53
C LYS A 170 -7.16 -9.42 -8.79
N LEU A 171 -6.56 -9.66 -7.60
CA LEU A 171 -5.74 -8.67 -6.91
C LEU A 171 -4.32 -8.79 -7.45
N ARG A 172 -3.88 -7.82 -8.25
CA ARG A 172 -2.68 -7.96 -9.10
C ARG A 172 -1.49 -7.11 -8.65
N SER A 173 -1.64 -6.33 -7.59
CA SER A 173 -0.56 -5.58 -6.96
C SER A 173 -0.17 -6.16 -5.59
N ALA A 174 1.04 -5.88 -5.12
CA ALA A 174 1.59 -6.51 -3.92
C ALA A 174 0.83 -6.12 -2.65
N ILE A 175 0.46 -4.84 -2.51
CA ILE A 175 -0.16 -4.29 -1.30
C ILE A 175 -1.48 -5.00 -0.96
N PRO A 176 -2.50 -5.06 -1.85
CA PRO A 176 -3.75 -5.76 -1.55
C PRO A 176 -3.56 -7.26 -1.35
N MET A 177 -2.61 -7.90 -2.05
CA MET A 177 -2.31 -9.32 -1.81
C MET A 177 -1.79 -9.54 -0.38
N ILE A 178 -0.85 -8.72 0.09
CA ILE A 178 -0.29 -8.81 1.45
C ILE A 178 -1.38 -8.53 2.49
N ALA A 179 -2.20 -7.48 2.27
CA ALA A 179 -3.33 -7.18 3.14
C ALA A 179 -4.29 -8.37 3.29
N MET A 180 -4.69 -8.95 2.15
CA MET A 180 -5.63 -10.08 2.14
C MET A 180 -5.05 -11.35 2.76
N TYR A 181 -3.77 -11.69 2.54
CA TYR A 181 -3.15 -12.83 3.21
C TYR A 181 -3.10 -12.66 4.73
N ASN A 182 -2.82 -11.46 5.23
CA ASN A 182 -2.89 -11.17 6.66
C ASN A 182 -4.34 -11.19 7.17
N PHE A 183 -5.27 -10.63 6.40
CA PHE A 183 -6.69 -10.65 6.73
C PHE A 183 -7.23 -12.08 6.92
N ILE A 184 -6.91 -12.98 6.00
CA ILE A 184 -7.31 -14.40 6.10
C ILE A 184 -6.84 -15.02 7.42
N GLN A 185 -5.63 -14.70 7.87
CA GLN A 185 -5.08 -15.25 9.11
C GLN A 185 -5.70 -14.63 10.36
N LEU A 186 -6.07 -13.36 10.32
CA LEU A 186 -6.55 -12.58 11.46
C LEU A 186 -8.07 -12.44 11.52
N LYS A 187 -8.80 -12.83 10.48
CA LYS A 187 -10.23 -12.56 10.32
C LYS A 187 -11.05 -12.95 11.54
N ASP A 188 -10.90 -14.17 12.03
CA ASP A 188 -11.70 -14.67 13.16
C ASP A 188 -11.41 -13.90 14.45
N GLU A 189 -10.16 -13.47 14.65
CA GLU A 189 -9.75 -12.66 15.79
C GLU A 189 -10.33 -11.25 15.69
N LEU A 190 -10.17 -10.61 14.52
CA LEU A 190 -10.69 -9.27 14.26
C LEU A 190 -12.21 -9.22 14.35
N GLN A 191 -12.90 -10.24 13.82
CA GLN A 191 -14.36 -10.31 13.92
C GLN A 191 -14.81 -10.39 15.37
N LYS A 192 -14.16 -11.19 16.21
CA LYS A 192 -14.46 -11.25 17.65
C LYS A 192 -14.13 -9.95 18.38
N LYS A 193 -12.97 -9.34 18.06
CA LYS A 193 -12.53 -8.08 18.67
C LYS A 193 -13.48 -6.93 18.36
N TRP A 194 -14.00 -6.86 17.14
CA TRP A 194 -14.70 -5.70 16.60
C TRP A 194 -16.22 -5.84 16.50
N SER A 195 -16.78 -7.03 16.73
CA SER A 195 -18.24 -7.23 16.75
C SER A 195 -18.91 -6.90 18.10
N ASN A 196 -18.13 -6.46 19.10
CA ASN A 196 -18.63 -6.08 20.43
C ASN A 196 -18.86 -4.59 20.56
#